data_6d23bbdae5fed4e42aa1b143dc2d4b19
#
_entry.id   6d23bbdae5fed4e42aa1b143dc2d4b19
#
_cell.length_a   1.000
_cell.length_b   1.000
_cell.length_c   1.000
_cell.angle_alpha   90.00
_cell.angle_beta   90.00
_cell.angle_gamma   90.00
#
_symmetry.space_group_name_H-M   'P 1'
#
loop_
_entity.id
_entity.type
_entity.pdbx_description
1 polymer ?
#
loop_
_entity_poly.entity_id
_entity_poly.type
_entity_poly.pdbx_seq_one_letter_code
_entity_poly.pdbx_strand_id
1 'polypeptide(L)'
;MVHRVNFLFGFFLALLPLHAQDMTLDEVISEARVRSVAALSAKSSFVSDYWAWRAYQASRLPSLHLYGELGSFDRSLRLLQNYETGEMLYTKNYNMQNSVGLQLRQNIPFTGGTLYLYSDLRRIDQFGSSSENTWYAQPVTVSYRQPLFAYNQFKWDKLISPKEYEKAKRTYLESMESVTVRAVDMFYRVMTARQVYESSRTNYENTSRMLRVAADRMAIG
;
A
#
# COMPACT_ATOMS: atom_id res chain seq x y z
N MET A 1 5.68 -58.68 -5.11
CA MET A 1 4.81 -58.73 -3.92
C MET A 1 4.57 -57.29 -3.46
N VAL A 2 3.47 -56.71 -3.93
CA VAL A 2 3.20 -55.26 -3.77
C VAL A 2 2.10 -55.10 -2.71
N HIS A 3 2.45 -54.56 -1.54
CA HIS A 3 1.47 -54.21 -0.50
C HIS A 3 0.77 -52.89 -0.85
N ARG A 4 -0.50 -52.98 -1.20
CA ARG A 4 -1.41 -51.82 -1.27
C ARG A 4 -1.84 -51.46 0.14
N VAL A 5 -1.42 -50.29 0.60
CA VAL A 5 -1.94 -49.68 1.81
C VAL A 5 -3.11 -48.78 1.41
N ASN A 6 -4.32 -49.23 1.68
CA ASN A 6 -5.53 -48.40 1.53
C ASN A 6 -5.63 -47.44 2.73
N PHE A 7 -5.43 -46.15 2.46
CA PHE A 7 -5.65 -45.07 3.43
C PHE A 7 -7.11 -44.65 3.31
N LEU A 8 -7.95 -45.22 4.19
CA LEU A 8 -9.33 -44.75 4.42
C LEU A 8 -9.27 -43.44 5.23
N PHE A 9 -9.33 -42.29 4.53
CA PHE A 9 -9.46 -40.98 5.12
C PHE A 9 -10.93 -40.82 5.54
N GLY A 10 -11.24 -41.18 6.79
CA GLY A 10 -12.53 -40.92 7.41
C GLY A 10 -12.73 -39.42 7.59
N PHE A 11 -13.52 -38.81 6.70
CA PHE A 11 -13.98 -37.42 6.81
C PHE A 11 -15.01 -37.36 7.96
N PHE A 12 -14.50 -37.14 9.18
CA PHE A 12 -15.33 -36.86 10.36
C PHE A 12 -15.81 -35.42 10.27
N LEU A 13 -16.96 -35.23 9.59
CA LEU A 13 -17.66 -33.96 9.56
C LEU A 13 -18.24 -33.74 10.97
N ALA A 14 -17.48 -33.04 11.81
CA ALA A 14 -17.98 -32.59 13.11
C ALA A 14 -19.11 -31.61 12.84
N LEU A 15 -20.36 -32.07 13.01
CA LEU A 15 -21.57 -31.26 13.11
C LEU A 15 -21.42 -30.43 14.41
N LEU A 16 -20.75 -29.30 14.32
CA LEU A 16 -20.78 -28.28 15.36
C LEU A 16 -22.24 -27.78 15.42
N PRO A 17 -22.92 -27.85 16.57
CA PRO A 17 -24.23 -27.25 16.71
C PRO A 17 -24.08 -25.76 16.44
N LEU A 18 -24.62 -25.27 15.33
CA LEU A 18 -24.81 -23.87 15.05
C LEU A 18 -25.84 -23.34 16.05
N HIS A 19 -25.38 -22.96 17.23
CA HIS A 19 -26.20 -22.18 18.15
C HIS A 19 -26.36 -20.80 17.51
N ALA A 20 -27.54 -20.48 17.05
CA ALA A 20 -27.91 -19.12 16.72
C ALA A 20 -27.82 -18.32 18.04
N GLN A 21 -26.73 -17.61 18.27
CA GLN A 21 -26.60 -16.70 19.38
C GLN A 21 -27.52 -15.50 19.12
N ASP A 22 -28.49 -15.28 20.02
CA ASP A 22 -29.24 -14.03 20.04
C ASP A 22 -28.25 -12.94 20.51
N MET A 23 -27.75 -12.15 19.56
CA MET A 23 -26.82 -11.05 19.83
C MET A 23 -27.61 -9.81 20.25
N THR A 24 -27.11 -9.13 21.27
CA THR A 24 -27.62 -7.82 21.66
C THR A 24 -27.15 -6.74 20.67
N LEU A 25 -27.84 -5.60 20.63
CA LEU A 25 -27.44 -4.48 19.77
C LEU A 25 -25.98 -4.05 20.01
N ASP A 26 -25.57 -3.98 21.27
CA ASP A 26 -24.20 -3.57 21.64
C ASP A 26 -23.14 -4.58 21.17
N GLU A 27 -23.45 -5.87 21.22
CA GLU A 27 -22.57 -6.92 20.67
C GLU A 27 -22.46 -6.81 19.16
N VAL A 28 -23.57 -6.57 18.43
CA VAL A 28 -23.55 -6.38 16.97
C VAL A 28 -22.72 -5.16 16.60
N ILE A 29 -22.86 -4.04 17.32
CA ILE A 29 -22.08 -2.83 17.09
C ILE A 29 -20.59 -3.12 17.34
N SER A 30 -20.26 -3.77 18.44
CA SER A 30 -18.85 -4.05 18.79
C SER A 30 -18.19 -4.97 17.76
N GLU A 31 -18.87 -6.03 17.34
CA GLU A 31 -18.40 -6.94 16.29
C GLU A 31 -18.27 -6.23 14.91
N ALA A 32 -19.25 -5.38 14.55
CA ALA A 32 -19.18 -4.61 13.32
C ALA A 32 -17.98 -3.66 13.29
N ARG A 33 -17.66 -3.00 14.40
CA ARG A 33 -16.51 -2.09 14.52
C ARG A 33 -15.16 -2.81 14.45
N VAL A 34 -15.11 -4.09 14.80
CA VAL A 34 -13.86 -4.86 14.80
C VAL A 34 -13.70 -5.68 13.51
N ARG A 35 -14.75 -6.33 13.05
CA ARG A 35 -14.67 -7.36 12.01
C ARG A 35 -15.29 -7.00 10.67
N SER A 36 -16.10 -5.94 10.60
CA SER A 36 -16.71 -5.59 9.31
C SER A 36 -15.65 -5.15 8.29
N VAL A 37 -15.89 -5.47 7.03
CA VAL A 37 -15.02 -5.06 5.91
C VAL A 37 -14.86 -3.54 5.88
N ALA A 38 -15.94 -2.79 6.16
CA ALA A 38 -15.90 -1.33 6.20
C ALA A 38 -14.98 -0.80 7.31
N ALA A 39 -15.02 -1.39 8.52
CA ALA A 39 -14.15 -1.01 9.62
C ALA A 39 -12.67 -1.34 9.31
N LEU A 40 -12.40 -2.52 8.76
CA LEU A 40 -11.05 -2.92 8.34
C LEU A 40 -10.51 -2.02 7.23
N SER A 41 -11.35 -1.64 6.26
CA SER A 41 -11.00 -0.70 5.19
C SER A 41 -10.69 0.69 5.75
N ALA A 42 -11.52 1.22 6.64
CA ALA A 42 -11.29 2.50 7.31
C ALA A 42 -9.97 2.52 8.08
N LYS A 43 -9.68 1.45 8.82
CA LYS A 43 -8.42 1.28 9.54
C LYS A 43 -7.21 1.22 8.59
N SER A 44 -7.33 0.48 7.49
CA SER A 44 -6.25 0.36 6.50
C SER A 44 -5.97 1.70 5.81
N SER A 45 -7.01 2.45 5.45
CA SER A 45 -6.87 3.81 4.90
C SER A 45 -6.17 4.74 5.88
N PHE A 46 -6.59 4.74 7.16
CA PHE A 46 -5.94 5.56 8.18
C PHE A 46 -4.46 5.20 8.37
N VAL A 47 -4.13 3.90 8.37
CA VAL A 47 -2.73 3.44 8.45
C VAL A 47 -1.92 3.93 7.25
N SER A 48 -2.49 3.91 6.04
CA SER A 48 -1.86 4.47 4.84
C SER A 48 -1.56 5.96 4.99
N ASP A 49 -2.54 6.74 5.43
CA ASP A 49 -2.39 8.19 5.66
C ASP A 49 -1.37 8.50 6.77
N TYR A 50 -1.34 7.68 7.82
CA TYR A 50 -0.33 7.79 8.87
C TYR A 50 1.08 7.57 8.31
N TRP A 51 1.29 6.57 7.46
CA TRP A 51 2.59 6.33 6.86
C TRP A 51 2.97 7.39 5.83
N ALA A 52 1.99 7.95 5.09
CA ALA A 52 2.20 9.11 4.22
C ALA A 52 2.69 10.34 5.03
N TRP A 53 2.07 10.60 6.19
CA TRP A 53 2.55 11.62 7.13
C TRP A 53 3.97 11.35 7.64
N ARG A 54 4.27 10.09 8.01
CA ARG A 54 5.62 9.69 8.46
C ARG A 54 6.66 9.85 7.35
N ALA A 55 6.31 9.48 6.12
CA ALA A 55 7.17 9.67 4.94
C ALA A 55 7.45 11.16 4.69
N TYR A 56 6.43 12.00 4.79
CA TYR A 56 6.61 13.45 4.74
C TYR A 56 7.58 13.95 5.82
N GLN A 57 7.41 13.52 7.08
CA GLN A 57 8.34 13.90 8.15
C GLN A 57 9.79 13.48 7.86
N ALA A 58 9.97 12.26 7.36
CA ALA A 58 11.28 11.73 6.98
C ALA A 58 11.89 12.52 5.80
N SER A 59 11.10 12.93 4.81
CA SER A 59 11.57 13.69 3.64
C SER A 59 12.12 15.08 3.97
N ARG A 60 11.88 15.58 5.18
CA ARG A 60 12.44 16.84 5.68
C ARG A 60 13.86 16.69 6.26
N LEU A 61 14.25 15.48 6.56
CA LEU A 61 15.58 15.17 7.08
C LEU A 61 16.58 14.97 5.93
N PRO A 62 17.88 15.14 6.19
CA PRO A 62 18.89 14.76 5.21
C PRO A 62 18.78 13.29 4.85
N SER A 63 18.81 12.96 3.57
CA SER A 63 18.83 11.58 3.09
C SER A 63 20.19 11.24 2.54
N LEU A 64 20.79 10.14 3.02
CA LEU A 64 22.05 9.60 2.55
C LEU A 64 21.77 8.40 1.64
N HIS A 65 22.32 8.45 0.43
CA HIS A 65 22.17 7.39 -0.57
C HIS A 65 23.55 6.86 -0.93
N LEU A 66 23.72 5.56 -0.88
CA LEU A 66 24.81 4.85 -1.51
C LEU A 66 24.34 4.44 -2.91
N TYR A 67 25.10 4.77 -3.93
CA TYR A 67 24.85 4.37 -5.31
C TYR A 67 26.10 3.74 -5.90
N GLY A 68 25.94 2.93 -6.90
CA GLY A 68 27.05 2.29 -7.60
C GLY A 68 26.62 1.74 -8.94
N GLU A 69 27.57 1.69 -9.85
CA GLU A 69 27.43 1.09 -11.16
C GLU A 69 28.58 0.11 -11.34
N LEU A 70 28.25 -1.16 -11.59
CA LEU A 70 29.24 -2.22 -11.75
C LEU A 70 29.14 -2.81 -13.16
N GLY A 71 30.31 -2.94 -13.81
CA GLY A 71 30.41 -3.60 -15.10
C GLY A 71 29.83 -2.77 -16.26
N SER A 72 29.88 -1.44 -16.18
CA SER A 72 29.54 -0.58 -17.34
C SER A 72 30.61 -0.73 -18.42
N PHE A 73 30.26 -1.47 -19.47
CA PHE A 73 31.18 -1.84 -20.54
C PHE A 73 30.92 -0.99 -21.78
N ASP A 74 31.93 -0.25 -22.22
CA ASP A 74 31.89 0.59 -23.42
C ASP A 74 32.88 0.08 -24.46
N ARG A 75 32.35 -0.26 -25.64
CA ARG A 75 33.14 -0.58 -26.84
C ARG A 75 32.62 0.27 -27.99
N SER A 76 33.24 1.41 -28.18
CA SER A 76 32.80 2.41 -29.20
C SER A 76 33.97 2.94 -30.00
N LEU A 77 33.68 3.50 -31.17
CA LEU A 77 34.60 4.28 -31.96
C LEU A 77 34.28 5.76 -31.71
N ARG A 78 35.24 6.53 -31.26
CA ARG A 78 35.10 7.97 -31.06
C ARG A 78 36.00 8.72 -32.02
N LEU A 79 35.46 9.73 -32.65
CA LEU A 79 36.22 10.67 -33.46
C LEU A 79 36.81 11.71 -32.51
N LEU A 80 38.14 11.70 -32.37
CA LEU A 80 38.87 12.67 -31.55
C LEU A 80 39.75 13.53 -32.46
N GLN A 81 39.81 14.81 -32.20
CA GLN A 81 40.71 15.74 -32.87
C GLN A 81 42.03 15.72 -32.11
N ASN A 82 43.10 15.45 -32.83
CA ASN A 82 44.45 15.64 -32.33
C ASN A 82 44.73 17.15 -32.19
N TYR A 83 44.97 17.61 -30.97
CA TYR A 83 45.19 19.03 -30.70
C TYR A 83 46.50 19.57 -31.27
N GLU A 84 47.48 18.68 -31.57
CA GLU A 84 48.76 19.10 -32.13
C GLU A 84 48.73 19.22 -33.64
N THR A 85 48.06 18.31 -34.33
CA THR A 85 48.01 18.27 -35.81
C THR A 85 46.72 18.78 -36.40
N GLY A 86 45.65 18.90 -35.58
CA GLY A 86 44.31 19.26 -36.05
C GLY A 86 43.56 18.13 -36.78
N GLU A 87 44.17 16.95 -36.91
CA GLU A 87 43.61 15.83 -37.62
C GLU A 87 42.54 15.12 -36.80
N MET A 88 41.53 14.64 -37.50
CA MET A 88 40.44 13.83 -36.93
C MET A 88 40.80 12.34 -36.98
N LEU A 89 40.97 11.71 -35.84
CA LEU A 89 41.32 10.28 -35.72
C LEU A 89 40.20 9.49 -35.07
N TYR A 90 39.89 8.33 -35.65
CA TYR A 90 39.01 7.37 -35.02
C TYR A 90 39.75 6.57 -33.90
N THR A 91 39.42 6.84 -32.66
CA THR A 91 39.98 6.14 -31.52
C THR A 91 38.99 5.08 -31.01
N LYS A 92 39.47 3.85 -30.87
CA LYS A 92 38.71 2.76 -30.25
C LYS A 92 38.68 2.99 -28.75
N ASN A 93 37.48 3.18 -28.22
CA ASN A 93 37.24 3.17 -26.79
C ASN A 93 36.77 1.78 -26.38
N TYR A 94 37.51 1.13 -25.48
CA TYR A 94 37.23 -0.21 -25.02
C TYR A 94 37.58 -0.26 -23.52
N ASN A 95 36.59 -0.02 -22.70
CA ASN A 95 36.78 0.06 -21.26
C ASN A 95 35.60 -0.52 -20.48
N MET A 96 35.87 -0.86 -19.23
CA MET A 96 34.88 -1.17 -18.24
C MET A 96 34.98 -0.16 -17.11
N GLN A 97 33.85 0.40 -16.71
CA GLN A 97 33.79 1.35 -15.61
C GLN A 97 33.02 0.72 -14.44
N ASN A 98 33.58 0.92 -13.26
CA ASN A 98 32.93 0.57 -12.01
C ASN A 98 32.95 1.84 -11.14
N SER A 99 31.82 2.21 -10.57
CA SER A 99 31.74 3.35 -9.67
C SER A 99 30.97 3.04 -8.41
N VAL A 100 31.37 3.69 -7.34
CA VAL A 100 30.63 3.71 -6.07
C VAL A 100 30.67 5.11 -5.51
N GLY A 101 29.52 5.58 -5.02
CA GLY A 101 29.45 6.94 -4.48
C GLY A 101 28.43 7.08 -3.37
N LEU A 102 28.60 8.14 -2.63
CA LEU A 102 27.68 8.58 -1.59
C LEU A 102 27.06 9.91 -1.99
N GLN A 103 25.77 10.05 -1.78
CA GLN A 103 25.01 11.27 -2.01
C GLN A 103 24.22 11.64 -0.77
N LEU A 104 24.51 12.79 -0.19
CA LEU A 104 23.66 13.43 0.81
C LEU A 104 22.75 14.43 0.10
N ARG A 105 21.45 14.35 0.34
CA ARG A 105 20.45 15.27 -0.18
C ARG A 105 19.71 15.93 0.96
N GLN A 106 19.59 17.27 0.93
CA GLN A 106 18.81 18.05 1.89
C GLN A 106 17.89 19.03 1.16
N ASN A 107 16.59 18.89 1.40
CA ASN A 107 15.59 19.85 0.93
C ASN A 107 15.56 21.07 1.86
N ILE A 108 15.50 22.29 1.28
CA ILE A 108 15.47 23.55 2.02
C ILE A 108 14.08 24.19 1.87
N PRO A 109 13.20 24.05 2.88
CA PRO A 109 11.81 24.56 2.77
C PRO A 109 11.71 26.07 2.60
N PHE A 110 12.68 26.83 3.08
CA PHE A 110 12.66 28.30 3.00
C PHE A 110 12.80 28.79 1.56
N THR A 111 13.79 28.26 0.82
CA THR A 111 14.07 28.66 -0.56
C THR A 111 13.33 27.82 -1.60
N GLY A 112 12.92 26.62 -1.25
CA GLY A 112 12.41 25.61 -2.21
C GLY A 112 13.52 24.91 -2.98
N GLY A 113 14.78 25.14 -2.61
CA GLY A 113 15.94 24.52 -3.22
C GLY A 113 16.31 23.18 -2.58
N THR A 114 17.26 22.50 -3.20
CA THR A 114 17.83 21.24 -2.70
C THR A 114 19.33 21.31 -2.75
N LEU A 115 19.95 21.01 -1.61
CA LEU A 115 21.41 20.88 -1.45
C LEU A 115 21.78 19.41 -1.65
N TYR A 116 22.84 19.18 -2.40
CA TYR A 116 23.45 17.87 -2.60
C TYR A 116 24.94 17.92 -2.25
N LEU A 117 25.39 16.88 -1.59
CA LEU A 117 26.81 16.59 -1.37
C LEU A 117 27.08 15.23 -2.00
N TYR A 118 28.10 15.17 -2.85
CA TYR A 118 28.50 13.94 -3.54
C TYR A 118 29.92 13.56 -3.18
N SER A 119 30.16 12.28 -3.07
CA SER A 119 31.49 11.68 -3.07
C SER A 119 31.46 10.49 -4.01
N ASP A 120 32.37 10.42 -4.96
CA ASP A 120 32.40 9.39 -6.00
C ASP A 120 33.79 8.82 -6.16
N LEU A 121 33.87 7.49 -6.25
CA LEU A 121 35.05 6.73 -6.58
C LEU A 121 34.77 5.87 -7.80
N ARG A 122 35.60 6.05 -8.83
CA ARG A 122 35.44 5.34 -10.10
C ARG A 122 36.72 4.64 -10.48
N ARG A 123 36.61 3.39 -10.88
CA ARG A 123 37.65 2.62 -11.52
C ARG A 123 37.34 2.43 -12.99
N ILE A 124 38.28 2.73 -13.84
CA ILE A 124 38.23 2.55 -15.30
C ILE A 124 39.31 1.54 -15.68
N ASP A 125 38.87 0.39 -16.15
CA ASP A 125 39.73 -0.67 -16.71
C ASP A 125 39.68 -0.50 -18.24
N GLN A 126 40.79 -0.07 -18.81
CA GLN A 126 40.93 0.11 -20.28
C GLN A 126 41.53 -1.16 -20.86
N PHE A 127 40.90 -1.66 -21.95
CA PHE A 127 41.34 -2.85 -22.68
C PHE A 127 41.87 -2.49 -24.07
N GLY A 128 42.77 -3.30 -24.59
CA GLY A 128 43.35 -3.11 -25.93
C GLY A 128 44.85 -3.20 -25.94
N SER A 129 45.49 -2.44 -26.85
CA SER A 129 46.95 -2.43 -27.01
C SER A 129 47.71 -1.85 -25.82
N SER A 130 47.07 -1.03 -25.01
CA SER A 130 47.56 -0.57 -23.69
C SER A 130 46.47 -0.85 -22.67
N SER A 131 46.59 -1.98 -21.95
CA SER A 131 45.70 -2.28 -20.84
C SER A 131 46.18 -1.52 -19.60
N GLU A 132 45.32 -0.62 -19.12
CA GLU A 132 45.61 0.21 -17.94
C GLU A 132 44.36 0.32 -17.06
N ASN A 133 44.56 0.35 -15.75
CA ASN A 133 43.51 0.64 -14.80
C ASN A 133 43.79 1.97 -14.08
N THR A 134 42.80 2.84 -14.15
CA THR A 134 42.88 4.17 -13.56
C THR A 134 41.80 4.37 -12.52
N TRP A 135 42.19 4.96 -11.41
CA TRP A 135 41.25 5.35 -10.35
C TRP A 135 41.03 6.86 -10.39
N TYR A 136 39.74 7.21 -10.39
CA TYR A 136 39.31 8.59 -10.31
C TYR A 136 38.46 8.76 -9.04
N ALA A 137 38.91 9.64 -8.16
CA ALA A 137 38.22 9.96 -6.91
C ALA A 137 37.78 11.42 -6.91
N GLN A 138 36.54 11.65 -6.61
CA GLN A 138 35.96 12.97 -6.38
C GLN A 138 35.51 13.05 -4.92
N PRO A 139 36.35 13.50 -4.00
CA PRO A 139 36.11 13.35 -2.57
C PRO A 139 34.87 14.07 -2.08
N VAL A 140 34.65 15.31 -2.50
CA VAL A 140 33.46 16.08 -2.13
C VAL A 140 33.07 17.04 -3.26
N THR A 141 31.84 16.98 -3.69
CA THR A 141 31.22 17.97 -4.57
C THR A 141 29.97 18.51 -3.92
N VAL A 142 29.85 19.81 -3.85
CA VAL A 142 28.65 20.51 -3.37
C VAL A 142 27.85 21.02 -4.56
N SER A 143 26.57 20.68 -4.62
CA SER A 143 25.66 21.20 -5.65
C SER A 143 24.38 21.73 -5.00
N TYR A 144 23.94 22.89 -5.44
CA TYR A 144 22.70 23.51 -5.01
C TYR A 144 21.80 23.73 -6.21
N ARG A 145 20.56 23.20 -6.13
CA ARG A 145 19.55 23.36 -7.17
C ARG A 145 18.44 24.25 -6.64
N GLN A 146 18.22 25.40 -7.28
CA GLN A 146 17.21 26.37 -6.93
C GLN A 146 16.25 26.58 -8.11
N PRO A 147 14.96 26.19 -7.98
CA PRO A 147 13.94 26.61 -8.95
C PRO A 147 13.69 28.10 -8.81
N LEU A 148 13.76 28.85 -9.93
CA LEU A 148 13.60 30.32 -9.89
C LEU A 148 12.15 30.75 -10.11
N PHE A 149 11.40 30.04 -11.02
CA PHE A 149 10.05 30.41 -11.43
C PHE A 149 9.00 29.34 -11.07
N ALA A 150 9.32 28.40 -10.18
CA ALA A 150 8.38 27.38 -9.70
C ALA A 150 7.88 27.73 -8.30
N TYR A 151 6.68 27.27 -7.96
CA TYR A 151 6.18 27.37 -6.60
C TYR A 151 7.05 26.55 -5.63
N ASN A 152 7.18 27.00 -4.42
CA ASN A 152 7.94 26.32 -3.38
C ASN A 152 7.14 25.16 -2.78
N GLN A 153 7.29 23.96 -3.36
CA GLN A 153 6.61 22.74 -2.92
C GLN A 153 6.87 22.44 -1.45
N PHE A 154 8.12 22.52 -0.99
CA PHE A 154 8.49 22.19 0.40
C PHE A 154 7.83 23.08 1.44
N LYS A 155 7.61 24.35 1.08
CA LYS A 155 6.87 25.30 1.94
C LYS A 155 5.40 24.90 2.05
N TRP A 156 4.78 24.54 0.93
CA TRP A 156 3.36 24.15 0.90
C TRP A 156 3.14 22.78 1.55
N ASP A 157 4.00 21.80 1.32
CA ASP A 157 3.94 20.51 1.98
C ASP A 157 4.02 20.65 3.51
N LYS A 158 4.84 21.59 4.00
CA LYS A 158 4.93 21.92 5.44
C LYS A 158 3.61 22.41 6.02
N LEU A 159 2.79 23.12 5.23
CA LEU A 159 1.52 23.67 5.67
C LEU A 159 0.36 22.68 5.47
N ILE A 160 0.40 21.90 4.42
CA ILE A 160 -0.69 21.00 3.97
C ILE A 160 -0.64 19.67 4.71
N SER A 161 0.52 19.01 4.75
CA SER A 161 0.63 17.63 5.26
C SER A 161 0.17 17.45 6.72
N PRO A 162 0.36 18.40 7.66
CA PRO A 162 -0.25 18.31 8.99
C PRO A 162 -1.77 18.32 8.94
N LYS A 163 -2.36 19.15 8.05
CA LYS A 163 -3.81 19.27 7.89
C LYS A 163 -4.42 18.03 7.24
N GLU A 164 -3.70 17.42 6.29
CA GLU A 164 -4.10 16.16 5.68
C GLU A 164 -4.13 15.03 6.72
N TYR A 165 -3.14 14.98 7.60
CA TYR A 165 -3.13 14.01 8.70
C TYR A 165 -4.28 14.23 9.70
N GLU A 166 -4.60 15.48 10.04
CA GLU A 166 -5.78 15.80 10.87
C GLU A 166 -7.09 15.42 10.17
N LYS A 167 -7.19 15.68 8.87
CA LYS A 167 -8.32 15.23 8.04
C LYS A 167 -8.44 13.70 8.09
N ALA A 168 -7.34 12.97 7.91
CA ALA A 168 -7.34 11.50 7.95
C ALA A 168 -7.88 10.94 9.26
N LYS A 169 -7.52 11.54 10.41
CA LYS A 169 -8.06 11.18 11.71
C LYS A 169 -9.59 11.36 11.77
N ARG A 170 -10.08 12.51 11.28
CA ARG A 170 -11.52 12.79 11.26
C ARG A 170 -12.27 11.86 10.34
N THR A 171 -11.74 11.60 9.16
CA THR A 171 -12.33 10.65 8.20
C THR A 171 -12.39 9.23 8.76
N TYR A 172 -11.38 8.81 9.51
CA TYR A 172 -11.42 7.51 10.21
C TYR A 172 -12.55 7.46 11.24
N LEU A 173 -12.70 8.49 12.08
CA LEU A 173 -13.79 8.57 13.06
C LEU A 173 -15.17 8.55 12.38
N GLU A 174 -15.35 9.36 11.34
CA GLU A 174 -16.58 9.40 10.53
C GLU A 174 -16.92 8.03 9.93
N SER A 175 -15.91 7.34 9.38
CA SER A 175 -16.08 6.00 8.83
C SER A 175 -16.49 4.99 9.90
N MET A 176 -15.93 5.06 11.10
CA MET A 176 -16.30 4.20 12.22
C MET A 176 -17.72 4.46 12.73
N GLU A 177 -18.15 5.72 12.77
CA GLU A 177 -19.55 6.06 13.10
C GLU A 177 -20.51 5.59 11.99
N SER A 178 -20.13 5.69 10.73
CA SER A 178 -20.91 5.14 9.61
C SER A 178 -21.09 3.62 9.72
N VAL A 179 -20.04 2.91 10.17
CA VAL A 179 -20.13 1.45 10.46
C VAL A 179 -21.14 1.21 11.57
N THR A 180 -21.12 2.00 12.64
CA THR A 180 -22.06 1.89 13.77
C THR A 180 -23.50 2.10 13.29
N VAL A 181 -23.77 3.18 12.55
CA VAL A 181 -25.11 3.46 12.01
C VAL A 181 -25.62 2.32 11.12
N ARG A 182 -24.74 1.78 10.26
CA ARG A 182 -25.11 0.64 9.41
C ARG A 182 -25.40 -0.62 10.21
N ALA A 183 -24.64 -0.88 11.27
CA ALA A 183 -24.87 -2.04 12.15
C ALA A 183 -26.23 -1.94 12.84
N VAL A 184 -26.58 -0.75 13.35
CA VAL A 184 -27.88 -0.46 13.96
C VAL A 184 -29.03 -0.68 12.95
N ASP A 185 -28.91 -0.11 11.75
CA ASP A 185 -29.93 -0.28 10.69
C ASP A 185 -30.15 -1.75 10.34
N MET A 186 -29.06 -2.50 10.16
CA MET A 186 -29.14 -3.92 9.85
C MET A 186 -29.75 -4.74 10.98
N PHE A 187 -29.42 -4.44 12.24
CA PHE A 187 -30.01 -5.10 13.40
C PHE A 187 -31.54 -4.93 13.42
N TYR A 188 -32.03 -3.70 13.27
CA TYR A 188 -33.48 -3.46 13.27
C TYR A 188 -34.18 -4.04 12.06
N ARG A 189 -33.55 -4.09 10.89
CA ARG A 189 -34.09 -4.79 9.71
C ARG A 189 -34.29 -6.28 9.96
N VAL A 190 -33.31 -6.92 10.60
CA VAL A 190 -33.42 -8.35 10.97
C VAL A 190 -34.56 -8.56 11.97
N MET A 191 -34.63 -7.72 13.01
CA MET A 191 -35.69 -7.76 14.01
C MET A 191 -37.09 -7.61 13.38
N THR A 192 -37.25 -6.65 12.49
CA THR A 192 -38.52 -6.41 11.75
C THR A 192 -38.86 -7.60 10.87
N ALA A 193 -37.90 -8.15 10.12
CA ALA A 193 -38.12 -9.32 9.28
C ALA A 193 -38.52 -10.53 10.11
N ARG A 194 -37.90 -10.77 11.26
CA ARG A 194 -38.28 -11.83 12.21
C ARG A 194 -39.71 -11.64 12.68
N GLN A 195 -40.09 -10.44 13.09
CA GLN A 195 -41.45 -10.13 13.55
C GLN A 195 -42.52 -10.38 12.44
N VAL A 196 -42.21 -9.94 11.20
CA VAL A 196 -43.10 -10.20 10.04
C VAL A 196 -43.23 -11.70 9.77
N TYR A 197 -42.13 -12.44 9.84
CA TYR A 197 -42.12 -13.88 9.64
C TYR A 197 -43.01 -14.60 10.70
N GLU A 198 -42.83 -14.32 12.00
CA GLU A 198 -43.61 -14.92 13.08
C GLU A 198 -45.11 -14.58 12.97
N SER A 199 -45.42 -13.32 12.64
CA SER A 199 -46.81 -12.91 12.40
C SER A 199 -47.43 -13.65 11.21
N SER A 200 -46.74 -13.76 10.10
CA SER A 200 -47.17 -14.47 8.90
C SER A 200 -47.37 -15.97 9.15
N ARG A 201 -46.45 -16.58 9.92
CA ARG A 201 -46.55 -17.98 10.34
C ARG A 201 -47.77 -18.22 11.19
N THR A 202 -48.01 -17.39 12.20
CA THR A 202 -49.19 -17.47 13.05
C THR A 202 -50.49 -17.33 12.24
N ASN A 203 -50.55 -16.36 11.31
CA ASN A 203 -51.70 -16.19 10.42
C ASN A 203 -51.92 -17.43 9.53
N TYR A 204 -50.88 -18.00 8.96
CA TYR A 204 -50.96 -19.22 8.17
C TYR A 204 -51.51 -20.40 8.98
N GLU A 205 -51.00 -20.63 10.18
CA GLU A 205 -51.44 -21.69 11.09
C GLU A 205 -52.92 -21.52 11.49
N ASN A 206 -53.35 -20.28 11.80
CA ASN A 206 -54.73 -19.96 12.14
C ASN A 206 -55.69 -20.18 10.93
N THR A 207 -55.32 -19.66 9.76
CA THR A 207 -56.09 -19.80 8.53
C THR A 207 -56.21 -21.27 8.12
N SER A 208 -55.11 -22.03 8.21
CA SER A 208 -55.12 -23.49 7.94
C SER A 208 -56.02 -24.27 8.89
N ARG A 209 -56.08 -23.85 10.16
CA ARG A 209 -56.96 -24.43 11.16
C ARG A 209 -58.44 -24.12 10.84
N MET A 210 -58.74 -22.85 10.49
CA MET A 210 -60.10 -22.44 10.07
C MET A 210 -60.55 -23.19 8.84
N LEU A 211 -59.69 -23.36 7.84
CA LEU A 211 -60.00 -24.12 6.63
C LEU A 211 -60.35 -25.57 6.95
N ARG A 212 -59.61 -26.25 7.82
CA ARG A 212 -59.93 -27.61 8.27
C ARG A 212 -61.28 -27.68 8.97
N VAL A 213 -61.56 -26.78 9.91
CA VAL A 213 -62.85 -26.72 10.60
C VAL A 213 -64.01 -26.47 9.61
N ALA A 214 -63.82 -25.61 8.60
CA ALA A 214 -64.83 -25.37 7.57
C ALA A 214 -65.06 -26.60 6.67
N ALA A 215 -64.01 -27.31 6.29
CA ALA A 215 -64.06 -28.54 5.53
C ALA A 215 -64.79 -29.66 6.32
N ASP A 216 -64.46 -29.82 7.62
CA ASP A 216 -65.13 -30.80 8.48
C ASP A 216 -66.60 -30.49 8.68
N ARG A 217 -66.97 -29.23 8.82
CA ARG A 217 -68.39 -28.82 8.87
C ARG A 217 -69.16 -29.11 7.57
N MET A 218 -68.54 -28.90 6.41
CA MET A 218 -69.11 -29.23 5.12
C MET A 218 -69.31 -30.74 4.90
N ALA A 219 -68.44 -31.56 5.56
CA ALA A 219 -68.54 -33.02 5.45
C ALA A 219 -69.66 -33.64 6.34
N ILE A 220 -70.17 -32.89 7.33
CA ILE A 220 -71.21 -33.36 8.28
C ILE A 220 -72.61 -32.90 7.89
N GLY A 221 -72.73 -31.96 6.98
CA GLY A 221 -74.06 -31.54 6.56
C GLY A 221 -74.30 -30.38 5.87
#